data_395ce69d10c9268f847e97ca748ed81b
#
_entry.id   395ce69d10c9268f847e97ca748ed81b
#
_cell.length_a   1.000
_cell.length_b   1.000
_cell.length_c   1.000
_cell.angle_alpha   90.00
_cell.angle_beta   90.00
_cell.angle_gamma   90.00
#
_symmetry.space_group_name_H-M   'P 1'
#
loop_
_entity.id
_entity.type
_entity.pdbx_description
1 polymer ?
#
loop_
_entity_poly.entity_id
_entity_poly.type
_entity_poly.pdbx_seq_one_letter_code
_entity_poly.pdbx_strand_id
1 'polypeptide(L)'
;MKISELTLFTTNLEAQQHFYTKVLELPLMAADAEKFTVKLGVSSLTFVKSNHSKQAHFAINISSYKIQQALQWIQKRTDILLCDGETIADFSNWNAEALYFYDKDRNIVEFIARKGIDVMNTHPFSTADLLSISEIGIVSTDNKAIYHQINEMRPIKIYDGDFDKFCALGNPEGLFILVNHAKKKWYPTLEEAFPADFHITGDYNFAFINGNIVAKKP
;
A
#
# COMPACT_ATOMS: atom_id res chain seq x y z
N MET A 1 -10.72 7.60 -4.18
CA MET A 1 -10.95 7.69 -2.71
C MET A 1 -9.65 8.10 -2.04
N LYS A 2 -9.70 8.58 -0.78
CA LYS A 2 -8.49 8.97 -0.05
C LYS A 2 -8.26 8.04 1.13
N ILE A 3 -7.01 7.61 1.31
CA ILE A 3 -6.53 6.88 2.47
C ILE A 3 -5.73 7.85 3.33
N SER A 4 -6.33 8.30 4.44
CA SER A 4 -5.69 9.27 5.33
C SER A 4 -4.73 8.61 6.30
N GLU A 5 -5.05 7.40 6.76
CA GLU A 5 -4.20 6.62 7.65
C GLU A 5 -4.32 5.13 7.33
N LEU A 6 -3.18 4.45 7.29
CA LEU A 6 -3.07 3.01 7.27
C LEU A 6 -2.32 2.55 8.51
N THR A 7 -2.91 1.63 9.27
CA THR A 7 -2.26 0.96 10.40
C THR A 7 -2.02 -0.50 10.05
N LEU A 8 -0.78 -0.92 10.11
CA LEU A 8 -0.32 -2.30 9.94
C LEU A 8 0.20 -2.86 11.27
N PHE A 9 0.27 -4.18 11.36
CA PHE A 9 0.80 -4.88 12.52
C PHE A 9 2.18 -5.46 12.22
N THR A 10 3.08 -5.44 13.21
CA THR A 10 4.47 -5.87 13.07
C THR A 10 4.91 -6.71 14.27
N THR A 11 5.69 -7.75 14.01
CA THR A 11 6.38 -8.51 15.06
C THR A 11 7.74 -7.91 15.43
N ASN A 12 8.24 -6.94 14.63
CA ASN A 12 9.54 -6.30 14.83
C ASN A 12 9.43 -4.77 14.69
N LEU A 13 8.83 -4.16 15.72
CA LEU A 13 8.55 -2.71 15.72
C LEU A 13 9.80 -1.86 15.53
N GLU A 14 10.91 -2.24 16.17
CA GLU A 14 12.17 -1.48 16.11
C GLU A 14 12.77 -1.51 14.69
N ALA A 15 12.83 -2.67 14.05
CA ALA A 15 13.34 -2.79 12.69
C ALA A 15 12.46 -2.04 11.67
N GLN A 16 11.15 -2.10 11.84
CA GLN A 16 10.23 -1.32 11.00
C GLN A 16 10.40 0.18 11.21
N GLN A 17 10.47 0.64 12.47
CA GLN A 17 10.71 2.05 12.75
C GLN A 17 12.03 2.52 12.14
N HIS A 18 13.11 1.76 12.31
CA HIS A 18 14.40 2.09 11.71
C HIS A 18 14.29 2.18 10.17
N PHE A 19 13.62 1.21 9.54
CA PHE A 19 13.46 1.19 8.08
C PHE A 19 12.72 2.44 7.58
N TYR A 20 11.56 2.75 8.14
CA TYR A 20 10.78 3.90 7.67
C TYR A 20 11.40 5.25 8.03
N THR A 21 12.07 5.37 9.19
CA THR A 21 12.59 6.68 9.64
C THR A 21 14.06 6.93 9.29
N LYS A 22 14.89 5.88 9.13
CA LYS A 22 16.33 6.02 8.85
C LYS A 22 16.70 5.58 7.45
N VAL A 23 16.06 4.53 6.90
CA VAL A 23 16.34 4.07 5.56
C VAL A 23 15.52 4.86 4.54
N LEU A 24 14.20 4.99 4.74
CA LEU A 24 13.31 5.78 3.87
C LEU A 24 13.24 7.27 4.27
N GLU A 25 13.83 7.66 5.42
CA GLU A 25 13.92 9.05 5.88
C GLU A 25 12.55 9.74 6.05
N LEU A 26 11.47 8.96 6.33
CA LEU A 26 10.16 9.53 6.57
C LEU A 26 10.10 10.26 7.93
N PRO A 27 9.42 11.41 8.02
CA PRO A 27 9.26 12.13 9.28
C PRO A 27 8.49 11.29 10.30
N LEU A 28 9.11 11.05 11.47
CA LEU A 28 8.46 10.43 12.62
C LEU A 28 7.47 11.41 13.25
N MET A 29 6.21 11.01 13.36
CA MET A 29 5.15 11.81 13.98
C MET A 29 4.98 11.48 15.46
N ALA A 30 5.02 10.19 15.81
CA ALA A 30 4.88 9.68 17.16
C ALA A 30 5.51 8.30 17.28
N ALA A 31 6.04 7.97 18.46
CA ALA A 31 6.50 6.62 18.78
C ALA A 31 6.40 6.37 20.29
N ASP A 32 6.04 5.13 20.65
CA ASP A 32 6.09 4.59 22.00
C ASP A 32 6.53 3.11 21.95
N ALA A 33 6.40 2.37 23.05
CA ALA A 33 6.83 0.97 23.13
C ALA A 33 5.97 0.02 22.30
N GLU A 34 4.76 0.45 21.90
CA GLU A 34 3.76 -0.40 21.24
C GLU A 34 3.51 -0.01 19.78
N LYS A 35 3.86 1.22 19.36
CA LYS A 35 3.63 1.69 18.00
C LYS A 35 4.52 2.85 17.60
N PHE A 36 4.64 3.07 16.30
CA PHE A 36 5.13 4.33 15.73
C PHE A 36 4.29 4.74 14.53
N THR A 37 4.29 6.03 14.25
CA THR A 37 3.59 6.64 13.11
C THR A 37 4.56 7.52 12.34
N VAL A 38 4.61 7.36 11.02
CA VAL A 38 5.37 8.23 10.11
C VAL A 38 4.45 9.02 9.19
N LYS A 39 4.89 10.22 8.81
CA LYS A 39 4.22 11.04 7.81
C LYS A 39 4.57 10.57 6.42
N LEU A 40 3.56 10.44 5.56
CA LEU A 40 3.70 10.03 4.17
C LEU A 40 2.83 10.94 3.29
N GLY A 41 3.41 12.05 2.84
CA GLY A 41 2.68 13.08 2.11
C GLY A 41 1.45 13.59 2.86
N VAL A 42 0.26 13.41 2.31
CA VAL A 42 -1.02 13.76 2.97
C VAL A 42 -1.55 12.64 3.86
N SER A 43 -0.95 11.45 3.83
CA SER A 43 -1.33 10.29 4.64
C SER A 43 -0.41 10.11 5.85
N SER A 44 -0.77 9.18 6.75
CA SER A 44 0.10 8.63 7.79
C SER A 44 0.11 7.10 7.74
N LEU A 45 1.27 6.52 8.05
CA LEU A 45 1.47 5.08 8.16
C LEU A 45 1.87 4.76 9.60
N THR A 46 1.07 3.90 10.24
CA THR A 46 1.28 3.46 11.63
C THR A 46 1.61 1.97 11.65
N PHE A 47 2.61 1.58 12.41
CA PHE A 47 2.88 0.19 12.76
C PHE A 47 2.61 -0.03 14.24
N VAL A 48 1.85 -1.07 14.53
CA VAL A 48 1.50 -1.48 15.90
C VAL A 48 2.15 -2.83 16.18
N LYS A 49 2.81 -2.94 17.33
CA LYS A 49 3.41 -4.19 17.80
C LYS A 49 2.35 -5.27 17.97
N SER A 50 2.65 -6.44 17.48
CA SER A 50 1.79 -7.62 17.57
C SER A 50 2.63 -8.88 17.72
N ASN A 51 2.05 -9.93 18.31
CA ASN A 51 2.69 -11.24 18.35
C ASN A 51 2.58 -11.99 17.01
N HIS A 52 1.73 -11.52 16.11
CA HIS A 52 1.49 -12.09 14.78
C HIS A 52 1.36 -10.97 13.76
N SER A 53 2.03 -11.13 12.64
CA SER A 53 1.81 -10.31 11.45
C SER A 53 1.84 -11.21 10.22
N LYS A 54 1.11 -10.82 9.20
CA LYS A 54 1.16 -11.42 7.87
C LYS A 54 1.58 -10.37 6.88
N GLN A 55 2.26 -10.81 5.83
CA GLN A 55 2.69 -9.95 4.74
C GLN A 55 1.50 -9.18 4.16
N ALA A 56 1.58 -7.86 4.19
CA ALA A 56 0.65 -6.96 3.50
C ALA A 56 1.24 -6.52 2.16
N HIS A 57 0.36 -6.09 1.26
CA HIS A 57 0.72 -5.29 0.10
C HIS A 57 0.07 -3.92 0.22
N PHE A 58 0.84 -2.86 0.04
CA PHE A 58 0.33 -1.49 -0.06
C PHE A 58 1.19 -0.65 -0.99
N ALA A 59 0.56 0.35 -1.61
CA ALA A 59 1.23 1.25 -2.54
C ALA A 59 1.25 2.68 -2.02
N ILE A 60 2.25 3.42 -2.47
CA ILE A 60 2.47 4.83 -2.20
C ILE A 60 2.45 5.57 -3.53
N ASN A 61 1.52 6.53 -3.70
CA ASN A 61 1.57 7.45 -4.82
C ASN A 61 2.82 8.30 -4.72
N ILE A 62 3.59 8.35 -5.79
CA ILE A 62 4.74 9.25 -5.91
C ILE A 62 4.49 10.30 -7.00
N SER A 63 5.30 11.36 -6.98
CA SER A 63 5.24 12.41 -8.01
C SER A 63 5.28 11.81 -9.41
N SER A 64 4.34 12.26 -10.26
CA SER A 64 4.22 11.84 -11.66
C SER A 64 5.54 12.03 -12.41
N TYR A 65 5.83 11.11 -13.34
CA TYR A 65 7.04 11.16 -14.19
C TYR A 65 8.39 11.03 -13.46
N LYS A 66 8.40 10.66 -12.16
CA LYS A 66 9.63 10.50 -11.37
C LYS A 66 10.02 9.06 -11.07
N ILE A 67 9.41 8.08 -11.71
CA ILE A 67 9.67 6.66 -11.42
C ILE A 67 11.15 6.27 -11.55
N GLN A 68 11.86 6.78 -12.57
CA GLN A 68 13.29 6.54 -12.77
C GLN A 68 14.14 7.16 -11.66
N GLN A 69 13.79 8.35 -11.19
CA GLN A 69 14.49 8.99 -10.06
C GLN A 69 14.17 8.27 -8.75
N ALA A 70 12.93 7.82 -8.57
CA ALA A 70 12.52 6.99 -7.43
C ALA A 70 13.29 5.68 -7.40
N LEU A 71 13.47 5.01 -8.55
CA LEU A 71 14.28 3.80 -8.66
C LEU A 71 15.74 4.07 -8.21
N GLN A 72 16.38 5.11 -8.72
CA GLN A 72 17.74 5.48 -8.33
C GLN A 72 17.85 5.84 -6.84
N TRP A 73 16.81 6.41 -6.26
CA TRP A 73 16.75 6.78 -4.84
C TRP A 73 16.58 5.54 -3.95
N ILE A 74 15.68 4.64 -4.29
CA ILE A 74 15.36 3.47 -3.47
C ILE A 74 16.42 2.37 -3.57
N GLN A 75 17.05 2.15 -4.72
CA GLN A 75 18.12 1.17 -4.91
C GLN A 75 19.35 1.40 -4.04
N LYS A 76 19.58 2.63 -3.60
CA LYS A 76 20.65 2.97 -2.63
C LYS A 76 20.28 2.58 -1.19
N ARG A 77 19.05 2.12 -0.94
CA ARG A 77 18.46 1.93 0.39
C ARG A 77 17.99 0.51 0.66
N THR A 78 17.46 -0.15 -0.36
CA THR A 78 16.96 -1.52 -0.27
C THR A 78 16.96 -2.18 -1.64
N ASP A 79 16.86 -3.51 -1.67
CA ASP A 79 16.74 -4.29 -2.91
C ASP A 79 15.38 -4.08 -3.57
N ILE A 80 15.38 -4.07 -4.91
CA ILE A 80 14.19 -3.98 -5.73
C ILE A 80 13.68 -5.36 -6.08
N LEU A 81 12.37 -5.54 -6.05
CA LEU A 81 11.70 -6.73 -6.55
C LEU A 81 11.52 -6.59 -8.06
N LEU A 82 11.97 -7.59 -8.80
CA LEU A 82 11.84 -7.59 -10.26
C LEU A 82 10.40 -7.90 -10.67
N CYS A 83 9.93 -7.16 -11.65
CA CYS A 83 8.63 -7.28 -12.28
C CYS A 83 8.83 -7.92 -13.66
N ASP A 84 8.61 -9.22 -13.78
CA ASP A 84 8.84 -9.96 -15.04
C ASP A 84 10.26 -9.78 -15.62
N GLY A 85 11.26 -9.62 -14.73
CA GLY A 85 12.67 -9.40 -15.07
C GLY A 85 13.10 -7.93 -15.12
N GLU A 86 12.16 -6.98 -15.07
CA GLU A 86 12.41 -5.53 -15.09
C GLU A 86 12.31 -4.91 -13.69
N THR A 87 12.96 -3.78 -13.47
CA THR A 87 12.90 -3.05 -12.20
C THR A 87 11.70 -2.10 -12.07
N ILE A 88 11.05 -1.81 -13.19
CA ILE A 88 9.85 -0.96 -13.28
C ILE A 88 8.77 -1.74 -14.02
N ALA A 89 7.61 -1.84 -13.40
CA ALA A 89 6.41 -2.38 -14.02
C ALA A 89 5.70 -1.29 -14.83
N ASP A 90 5.30 -1.65 -16.06
CA ASP A 90 4.45 -0.82 -16.90
C ASP A 90 2.97 -1.13 -16.66
N PHE A 91 2.24 -0.17 -16.14
CA PHE A 91 0.79 -0.19 -15.97
C PHE A 91 0.12 0.83 -16.89
N SER A 92 0.45 0.77 -18.18
CA SER A 92 -0.10 1.70 -19.20
C SER A 92 -1.62 1.79 -19.19
N ASN A 93 -2.32 0.67 -18.91
CA ASN A 93 -3.77 0.64 -18.77
C ASN A 93 -4.30 1.50 -17.60
N TRP A 94 -3.46 1.71 -16.58
CA TRP A 94 -3.75 2.56 -15.43
C TRP A 94 -3.08 3.94 -15.55
N ASN A 95 -2.45 4.21 -16.70
CA ASN A 95 -1.66 5.41 -16.93
C ASN A 95 -0.59 5.61 -15.84
N ALA A 96 0.09 4.53 -15.46
CA ALA A 96 1.02 4.48 -14.34
C ALA A 96 2.25 3.60 -14.64
N GLU A 97 3.30 3.83 -13.86
CA GLU A 97 4.49 2.99 -13.75
C GLU A 97 4.77 2.74 -12.27
N ALA A 98 5.28 1.56 -11.93
CA ALA A 98 5.54 1.21 -10.53
C ALA A 98 6.86 0.48 -10.32
N LEU A 99 7.35 0.50 -9.10
CA LEU A 99 8.45 -0.32 -8.61
C LEU A 99 8.12 -0.88 -7.23
N TYR A 100 8.75 -2.02 -6.90
CA TYR A 100 8.42 -2.78 -5.71
C TYR A 100 9.66 -3.10 -4.88
N PHE A 101 9.50 -3.16 -3.57
CA PHE A 101 10.52 -3.58 -2.62
C PHE A 101 9.87 -4.17 -1.37
N TYR A 102 10.68 -4.84 -0.52
CA TYR A 102 10.22 -5.29 0.78
C TYR A 102 10.60 -4.32 1.89
N ASP A 103 9.71 -4.16 2.86
CA ASP A 103 10.07 -3.65 4.17
C ASP A 103 10.63 -4.76 5.10
N LYS A 104 10.80 -4.50 6.39
CA LYS A 104 11.43 -5.44 7.32
C LYS A 104 10.55 -6.59 7.77
N ASP A 105 9.24 -6.50 7.60
CA ASP A 105 8.29 -7.61 7.77
C ASP A 105 7.97 -8.31 6.45
N ARG A 106 8.72 -7.99 5.39
CA ARG A 106 8.47 -8.46 4.02
C ARG A 106 7.12 -8.03 3.46
N ASN A 107 6.52 -6.93 3.97
CA ASN A 107 5.41 -6.32 3.26
C ASN A 107 5.88 -5.91 1.86
N ILE A 108 5.05 -6.16 0.86
CA ILE A 108 5.29 -5.72 -0.51
C ILE A 108 4.90 -4.25 -0.60
N VAL A 109 5.90 -3.38 -0.64
CA VAL A 109 5.71 -1.94 -0.76
C VAL A 109 5.90 -1.54 -2.21
N GLU A 110 4.96 -0.79 -2.73
CA GLU A 110 4.96 -0.28 -4.09
C GLU A 110 5.12 1.24 -4.10
N PHE A 111 5.98 1.77 -4.95
CA PHE A 111 5.94 3.17 -5.38
C PHE A 111 5.28 3.22 -6.76
N ILE A 112 4.17 3.94 -6.86
CA ILE A 112 3.42 4.06 -8.10
C ILE A 112 3.34 5.52 -8.56
N ALA A 113 3.85 5.78 -9.76
CA ALA A 113 3.80 7.08 -10.44
C ALA A 113 2.62 7.09 -11.41
N ARG A 114 1.52 7.75 -11.03
CA ARG A 114 0.33 7.90 -11.88
C ARG A 114 0.37 9.23 -12.62
N LYS A 115 0.25 9.20 -13.93
CA LYS A 115 0.19 10.42 -14.73
C LYS A 115 -1.11 11.18 -14.43
N GLY A 116 -1.00 12.45 -14.06
CA GLY A 116 -2.15 13.32 -13.81
C GLY A 116 -2.61 13.43 -12.35
N ILE A 117 -1.95 12.79 -11.39
CA ILE A 117 -2.23 12.98 -9.95
C ILE A 117 -1.54 14.22 -9.39
N ASP A 118 -0.36 14.55 -9.91
CA ASP A 118 0.48 15.60 -9.38
C ASP A 118 1.01 16.51 -10.49
N VAL A 119 1.42 17.71 -10.10
CA VAL A 119 2.07 18.66 -11.01
C VAL A 119 3.54 18.31 -11.14
N MET A 120 4.04 18.26 -12.37
CA MET A 120 5.47 18.06 -12.64
C MET A 120 6.32 19.06 -11.86
N ASN A 121 7.29 18.55 -11.13
CA ASN A 121 8.30 19.36 -10.46
C ASN A 121 9.71 18.93 -10.93
N THR A 122 10.70 19.84 -10.80
CA THR A 122 12.05 19.66 -11.34
C THR A 122 13.10 19.35 -10.27
N HIS A 123 12.73 19.35 -8.98
CA HIS A 123 13.69 19.00 -7.92
C HIS A 123 14.05 17.50 -7.96
N PRO A 124 15.23 17.09 -7.47
CA PRO A 124 15.59 15.69 -7.33
C PRO A 124 14.57 14.93 -6.46
N PHE A 125 14.36 13.63 -6.73
CA PHE A 125 13.45 12.81 -5.95
C PHE A 125 13.86 12.75 -4.48
N SER A 126 12.90 12.91 -3.60
CA SER A 126 13.04 12.91 -2.15
C SER A 126 11.78 12.40 -1.46
N THR A 127 11.74 12.37 -0.14
CA THR A 127 10.53 12.03 0.64
C THR A 127 9.36 12.98 0.38
N ALA A 128 9.60 14.20 -0.11
CA ALA A 128 8.55 15.12 -0.52
C ALA A 128 7.77 14.66 -1.76
N ASP A 129 8.33 13.72 -2.52
CA ASP A 129 7.67 13.10 -3.66
C ASP A 129 6.82 11.88 -3.30
N LEU A 130 6.79 11.47 -2.03
CA LEU A 130 5.90 10.44 -1.50
C LEU A 130 4.57 11.11 -1.09
N LEU A 131 3.56 11.05 -1.95
CA LEU A 131 2.40 11.94 -1.88
C LEU A 131 1.29 11.46 -0.94
N SER A 132 0.99 10.15 -0.99
CA SER A 132 -0.09 9.55 -0.21
C SER A 132 -0.01 8.02 -0.24
N ILE A 133 -0.72 7.36 0.66
CA ILE A 133 -1.01 5.93 0.51
C ILE A 133 -2.01 5.79 -0.64
N SER A 134 -1.62 4.99 -1.64
CA SER A 134 -2.39 4.75 -2.87
C SER A 134 -3.24 3.49 -2.79
N GLU A 135 -2.73 2.43 -2.18
CA GLU A 135 -3.38 1.12 -2.24
C GLU A 135 -3.19 0.35 -0.94
N ILE A 136 -4.16 -0.52 -0.65
CA ILE A 136 -4.04 -1.59 0.34
C ILE A 136 -4.66 -2.88 -0.21
N GLY A 137 -3.92 -3.97 -0.11
CA GLY A 137 -4.38 -5.30 -0.48
C GLY A 137 -5.37 -5.88 0.53
N ILE A 138 -6.46 -6.42 0.03
CA ILE A 138 -7.48 -7.15 0.78
C ILE A 138 -7.58 -8.56 0.21
N VAL A 139 -7.12 -9.54 0.97
CA VAL A 139 -7.10 -10.93 0.52
C VAL A 139 -8.29 -11.68 1.10
N SER A 140 -9.07 -12.31 0.25
CA SER A 140 -10.25 -13.07 0.66
C SER A 140 -10.45 -14.29 -0.26
N THR A 141 -11.36 -15.18 0.10
CA THR A 141 -11.86 -16.25 -0.77
C THR A 141 -13.10 -15.82 -1.56
N ASP A 142 -13.72 -14.69 -1.17
CA ASP A 142 -14.93 -14.13 -1.82
C ASP A 142 -14.79 -12.59 -1.96
N ASN A 143 -14.17 -12.17 -3.06
CA ASN A 143 -14.00 -10.75 -3.38
C ASN A 143 -15.34 -10.01 -3.53
N LYS A 144 -16.39 -10.71 -3.98
CA LYS A 144 -17.71 -10.12 -4.16
C LYS A 144 -18.37 -9.78 -2.82
N ALA A 145 -18.22 -10.66 -1.84
CA ALA A 145 -18.72 -10.39 -0.48
C ALA A 145 -17.99 -9.19 0.15
N ILE A 146 -16.66 -9.08 -0.01
CA ILE A 146 -15.88 -7.92 0.44
C ILE A 146 -16.36 -6.64 -0.25
N TYR A 147 -16.54 -6.67 -1.58
CA TYR A 147 -17.07 -5.52 -2.32
C TYR A 147 -18.42 -5.05 -1.76
N HIS A 148 -19.37 -5.96 -1.51
CA HIS A 148 -20.68 -5.59 -0.99
C HIS A 148 -20.56 -4.91 0.38
N GLN A 149 -19.76 -5.44 1.29
CA GLN A 149 -19.55 -4.85 2.61
C GLN A 149 -18.96 -3.43 2.52
N ILE A 150 -17.98 -3.20 1.65
CA ILE A 150 -17.37 -1.87 1.44
C ILE A 150 -18.39 -0.93 0.80
N ASN A 151 -19.12 -1.40 -0.22
CA ASN A 151 -20.08 -0.59 -0.97
C ASN A 151 -21.30 -0.21 -0.13
N GLU A 152 -21.70 -1.03 0.85
CA GLU A 152 -22.75 -0.72 1.83
C GLU A 152 -22.34 0.40 2.80
N MET A 153 -21.06 0.48 3.18
CA MET A 153 -20.57 1.59 4.00
C MET A 153 -20.63 2.91 3.23
N ARG A 154 -20.21 2.88 1.98
CA ARG A 154 -20.21 4.01 1.04
C ARG A 154 -20.06 3.47 -0.38
N PRO A 155 -20.84 3.94 -1.36
CA PRO A 155 -20.71 3.51 -2.74
C PRO A 155 -19.30 3.64 -3.28
N ILE A 156 -18.77 2.56 -3.87
CA ILE A 156 -17.43 2.50 -4.44
C ILE A 156 -17.47 1.93 -5.86
N LYS A 157 -16.69 2.51 -6.76
CA LYS A 157 -16.60 2.04 -8.15
C LYS A 157 -15.57 0.93 -8.28
N ILE A 158 -15.85 -0.03 -9.12
CA ILE A 158 -14.83 -0.93 -9.66
C ILE A 158 -13.97 -0.09 -10.61
N TYR A 159 -12.68 -0.06 -10.35
CA TYR A 159 -11.69 0.63 -11.16
C TYR A 159 -11.16 -0.27 -12.27
N ASP A 160 -10.87 -1.54 -11.92
CA ASP A 160 -10.38 -2.55 -12.85
C ASP A 160 -10.61 -3.97 -12.31
N GLY A 161 -10.56 -4.96 -13.20
CA GLY A 161 -10.67 -6.37 -12.86
C GLY A 161 -12.10 -6.85 -12.61
N ASP A 162 -12.20 -8.01 -11.98
CA ASP A 162 -13.44 -8.67 -11.62
C ASP A 162 -13.33 -9.39 -10.26
N PHE A 163 -14.43 -9.94 -9.78
CA PHE A 163 -14.45 -10.60 -8.47
C PHE A 163 -13.84 -12.01 -8.47
N ASP A 164 -13.50 -12.58 -9.63
CA ASP A 164 -12.96 -13.94 -9.69
C ASP A 164 -11.56 -14.05 -9.11
N LYS A 165 -10.63 -13.23 -9.60
CA LYS A 165 -9.22 -13.28 -9.22
C LYS A 165 -8.72 -12.01 -8.54
N PHE A 166 -9.06 -10.87 -9.12
CA PHE A 166 -8.54 -9.55 -8.77
C PHE A 166 -9.56 -8.48 -9.08
N CYS A 167 -9.76 -7.55 -8.15
CA CYS A 167 -10.63 -6.41 -8.36
C CYS A 167 -10.08 -5.18 -7.64
N ALA A 168 -9.76 -4.13 -8.38
CA ALA A 168 -9.39 -2.84 -7.84
C ALA A 168 -10.64 -1.97 -7.63
N LEU A 169 -10.85 -1.48 -6.42
CA LEU A 169 -12.00 -0.65 -6.05
C LEU A 169 -11.56 0.74 -5.68
N GLY A 170 -12.15 1.78 -6.25
CA GLY A 170 -11.85 3.17 -5.92
C GLY A 170 -11.49 4.03 -7.13
N ASN A 171 -10.40 4.77 -7.03
CA ASN A 171 -9.87 5.65 -8.09
C ASN A 171 -8.34 5.80 -7.94
N PRO A 172 -7.64 6.47 -8.88
CA PRO A 172 -6.18 6.63 -8.83
C PRO A 172 -5.62 7.28 -7.56
N GLU A 173 -6.40 8.04 -6.80
CA GLU A 173 -5.96 8.60 -5.51
C GLU A 173 -5.94 7.56 -4.38
N GLY A 174 -6.74 6.48 -4.51
CA GLY A 174 -6.76 5.39 -3.53
C GLY A 174 -7.57 4.20 -4.02
N LEU A 175 -7.03 2.99 -3.83
CA LEU A 175 -7.63 1.72 -4.25
C LEU A 175 -7.61 0.68 -3.12
N PHE A 176 -8.66 -0.10 -3.03
CA PHE A 176 -8.64 -1.41 -2.39
C PHE A 176 -8.32 -2.46 -3.45
N ILE A 177 -7.25 -3.21 -3.25
CA ILE A 177 -6.79 -4.26 -4.16
C ILE A 177 -7.28 -5.60 -3.63
N LEU A 178 -8.45 -6.03 -4.11
CA LEU A 178 -9.03 -7.32 -3.74
C LEU A 178 -8.35 -8.45 -4.48
N VAL A 179 -7.85 -9.43 -3.75
CA VAL A 179 -7.18 -10.61 -4.29
C VAL A 179 -7.84 -11.87 -3.77
N ASN A 180 -8.25 -12.77 -4.68
CA ASN A 180 -8.74 -14.08 -4.30
C ASN A 180 -7.56 -15.00 -3.97
N HIS A 181 -7.42 -15.34 -2.69
CA HIS A 181 -6.36 -16.19 -2.16
C HIS A 181 -6.17 -17.51 -2.92
N ALA A 182 -7.26 -18.15 -3.34
CA ALA A 182 -7.19 -19.45 -4.02
C ALA A 182 -6.80 -19.34 -5.51
N LYS A 183 -6.81 -18.15 -6.09
CA LYS A 183 -6.71 -17.94 -7.55
C LYS A 183 -5.60 -17.02 -8.00
N LYS A 184 -5.04 -16.22 -7.10
CA LYS A 184 -4.03 -15.22 -7.45
C LYS A 184 -3.00 -15.06 -6.33
N LYS A 185 -1.74 -15.07 -6.73
CA LYS A 185 -0.59 -14.75 -5.90
C LYS A 185 -0.26 -13.26 -5.96
N TRP A 186 0.55 -12.77 -5.03
CA TRP A 186 1.03 -11.41 -5.08
C TRP A 186 1.94 -11.15 -6.27
N TYR A 187 1.69 -10.08 -6.97
CA TYR A 187 2.63 -9.50 -7.94
C TYR A 187 3.60 -8.56 -7.19
N PRO A 188 4.87 -8.48 -7.57
CA PRO A 188 5.55 -9.27 -8.61
C PRO A 188 6.17 -10.57 -8.08
N THR A 189 6.03 -10.87 -6.79
CA THR A 189 6.81 -11.90 -6.08
C THR A 189 6.36 -13.33 -6.34
N LEU A 190 5.11 -13.50 -6.79
CA LEU A 190 4.42 -14.79 -6.92
C LEU A 190 4.30 -15.55 -5.57
N GLU A 191 4.45 -14.84 -4.45
CA GLU A 191 4.18 -15.37 -3.13
C GLU A 191 2.68 -15.56 -2.89
N GLU A 192 2.32 -16.53 -2.05
CA GLU A 192 0.92 -16.75 -1.69
C GLU A 192 0.35 -15.53 -0.98
N ALA A 193 -0.83 -15.09 -1.41
CA ALA A 193 -1.53 -13.98 -0.79
C ALA A 193 -2.34 -14.46 0.41
N PHE A 194 -2.04 -13.97 1.61
CA PHE A 194 -2.79 -14.27 2.83
C PHE A 194 -3.46 -13.00 3.38
N PRO A 195 -4.62 -13.12 4.06
CA PRO A 195 -5.24 -11.97 4.73
C PRO A 195 -4.30 -11.39 5.78
N ALA A 196 -3.81 -10.17 5.55
CA ALA A 196 -3.07 -9.39 6.54
C ALA A 196 -4.02 -8.45 7.26
N ASP A 197 -3.89 -8.36 8.59
CA ASP A 197 -4.70 -7.47 9.40
C ASP A 197 -4.25 -6.02 9.22
N PHE A 198 -5.20 -5.10 9.10
CA PHE A 198 -4.93 -3.68 9.03
C PHE A 198 -6.12 -2.85 9.52
N HIS A 199 -5.87 -1.58 9.86
CA HIS A 199 -6.90 -0.56 10.00
C HIS A 199 -6.72 0.52 8.96
N ILE A 200 -7.84 1.07 8.48
CA ILE A 200 -7.83 2.18 7.54
C ILE A 200 -8.76 3.29 8.02
N THR A 201 -8.35 4.54 7.78
CA THR A 201 -9.18 5.74 7.91
C THR A 201 -9.04 6.63 6.69
N GLY A 202 -10.09 7.41 6.40
CA GLY A 202 -10.17 8.27 5.23
C GLY A 202 -11.59 8.34 4.71
N ASP A 203 -11.77 8.13 3.43
CA ASP A 203 -13.11 8.02 2.83
C ASP A 203 -13.88 6.79 3.35
N TYR A 204 -13.17 5.77 3.82
CA TYR A 204 -13.69 4.57 4.47
C TYR A 204 -12.96 4.37 5.80
N ASN A 205 -13.72 3.92 6.82
CA ASN A 205 -13.20 3.72 8.17
C ASN A 205 -13.56 2.31 8.65
N PHE A 206 -12.62 1.37 8.56
CA PHE A 206 -12.82 -0.01 9.02
C PHE A 206 -11.51 -0.66 9.45
N ALA A 207 -11.62 -1.80 10.10
CA ALA A 207 -10.54 -2.74 10.31
C ALA A 207 -10.78 -3.98 9.43
N PHE A 208 -9.71 -4.53 8.86
CA PHE A 208 -9.71 -5.85 8.24
C PHE A 208 -8.96 -6.78 9.17
N ILE A 209 -9.65 -7.71 9.80
CA ILE A 209 -9.11 -8.57 10.85
C ILE A 209 -9.50 -10.01 10.57
N ASN A 210 -8.52 -10.91 10.54
CA ASN A 210 -8.72 -12.33 10.26
C ASN A 210 -9.57 -12.59 9.01
N GLY A 211 -9.34 -11.82 7.94
CA GLY A 211 -10.06 -11.97 6.67
C GLY A 211 -11.46 -11.37 6.64
N ASN A 212 -11.87 -10.61 7.66
CA ASN A 212 -13.18 -10.01 7.76
C ASN A 212 -13.11 -8.49 7.92
N ILE A 213 -14.08 -7.79 7.31
CA ILE A 213 -14.25 -6.36 7.54
C ILE A 213 -15.02 -6.16 8.85
N VAL A 214 -14.43 -5.34 9.73
CA VAL A 214 -15.04 -4.90 10.97
C VAL A 214 -15.21 -3.39 10.90
N ALA A 215 -16.45 -2.94 10.77
CA ALA A 215 -16.75 -1.50 10.72
C ALA A 215 -16.32 -0.84 12.03
N LYS A 216 -15.53 0.22 11.96
CA LYS A 216 -15.30 1.09 13.12
C LYS A 216 -16.56 1.93 13.30
N LYS A 217 -17.18 1.85 14.49
CA LYS A 217 -18.20 2.83 14.86
C LYS A 217 -17.56 4.22 14.87
N PRO A 218 -18.24 5.23 14.36
CA PRO A 218 -17.78 6.60 14.34
C PRO A 218 -17.47 7.14 15.74
#